data_25bcfd70dc93824d8028ad629f1f1f16
#
_entry.id   25bcfd70dc93824d8028ad629f1f1f16
#
_cell.length_a   1.000
_cell.length_b   1.000
_cell.length_c   1.000
_cell.angle_alpha   90.00
_cell.angle_beta   90.00
_cell.angle_gamma   90.00
#
_symmetry.space_group_name_H-M   'P 1'
#
loop_
_entity.id
_entity.type
_entity.pdbx_description
1 polymer ?
#
loop_
_entity_poly.entity_id
_entity_poly.type
_entity_poly.pdbx_seq_one_letter_code
_entity_poly.pdbx_strand_id
1 'polypeptide(L)'
;MSALRRCSVHRRLPDGASWRDEQGLVRVEKSQCIGCSYCIGACPYQVRYLNPVTKVADKCDFCAESRLAKGFPPICVSACPEHALIFGREDSPEIQAWLQDNKYYQYQLPGAGKPHLYRRFGQHLIKKENV
;
A
#
# COMPACT_ATOMS: atom_id res chain seq x y z
N MET A 1 -11.26 -2.75 -9.03
CA MET A 1 -11.17 -1.29 -8.77
C MET A 1 -12.03 -0.78 -7.61
N SER A 2 -12.76 -1.63 -6.92
CA SER A 2 -13.74 -1.18 -5.91
C SER A 2 -13.25 -1.25 -4.45
N ALA A 3 -12.14 -1.87 -4.17
CA ALA A 3 -11.75 -2.23 -2.80
C ALA A 3 -11.17 -1.10 -1.95
N LEU A 4 -10.72 0.00 -2.54
CA LEU A 4 -10.19 1.15 -1.79
C LEU A 4 -11.16 2.32 -1.64
N ARG A 5 -12.40 2.17 -2.06
CA ARG A 5 -13.42 3.22 -1.85
C ARG A 5 -13.76 3.46 -0.37
N ARG A 6 -13.25 2.63 0.53
CA ARG A 6 -13.47 2.74 1.98
C ARG A 6 -12.17 2.81 2.77
N CYS A 7 -11.15 3.48 2.25
CA CYS A 7 -10.06 3.86 3.13
C CYS A 7 -10.59 4.94 4.08
N SER A 8 -10.82 4.57 5.33
CA SER A 8 -11.36 5.45 6.37
C SER A 8 -10.53 6.72 6.58
N VAL A 9 -9.26 6.68 6.20
CA VAL A 9 -8.33 7.79 6.30
C VAL A 9 -8.63 8.88 5.26
N HIS A 10 -9.07 8.51 4.05
CA HIS A 10 -9.28 9.46 2.96
C HIS A 10 -10.47 10.41 3.21
N ARG A 11 -11.47 9.97 3.96
CA ARG A 11 -12.67 10.76 4.24
C ARG A 11 -12.55 11.67 5.46
N ARG A 12 -11.50 11.52 6.26
CA ARG A 12 -11.39 12.15 7.58
C ARG A 12 -10.26 13.16 7.70
N LEU A 13 -9.53 13.42 6.62
CA LEU A 13 -8.48 14.43 6.66
C LEU A 13 -9.07 15.81 6.46
N PRO A 14 -8.83 16.74 7.40
CA PRO A 14 -9.38 18.10 7.33
C PRO A 14 -8.77 18.94 6.20
N ASP A 15 -7.60 18.55 5.70
CA ASP A 15 -6.82 19.32 4.73
C ASP A 15 -6.85 18.77 3.29
N GLY A 16 -7.46 17.61 3.06
CA GLY A 16 -7.49 16.98 1.73
C GLY A 16 -6.13 16.56 1.17
N ALA A 17 -5.08 16.55 2.01
CA ALA A 17 -3.72 16.25 1.57
C ALA A 17 -3.52 14.82 1.07
N SER A 18 -4.41 13.91 1.44
CA SER A 18 -4.34 12.51 1.00
C SER A 18 -5.27 12.28 -0.19
N TRP A 19 -4.72 11.87 -1.32
CA TRP A 19 -5.46 11.66 -2.56
C TRP A 19 -5.02 10.38 -3.26
N ARG A 20 -5.79 9.97 -4.25
CA ARG A 20 -5.49 8.81 -5.06
C ARG A 20 -5.26 9.25 -6.50
N ASP A 21 -4.15 8.78 -7.07
CA ASP A 21 -3.84 9.06 -8.46
C ASP A 21 -4.64 8.14 -9.43
N GLU A 22 -4.48 8.39 -10.73
CA GLU A 22 -5.17 7.65 -11.79
C GLU A 22 -4.81 6.15 -11.81
N GLN A 23 -3.63 5.81 -11.29
CA GLN A 23 -3.18 4.43 -11.19
C GLN A 23 -3.69 3.73 -9.91
N GLY A 24 -4.40 4.46 -9.05
CA GLY A 24 -4.94 3.92 -7.80
C GLY A 24 -3.99 4.00 -6.62
N LEU A 25 -2.82 4.61 -6.76
CA LEU A 25 -1.88 4.80 -5.66
C LEU A 25 -2.35 5.93 -4.75
N VAL A 26 -2.34 5.68 -3.45
CA VAL A 26 -2.66 6.71 -2.45
C VAL A 26 -1.40 7.53 -2.18
N ARG A 27 -1.51 8.83 -2.39
CA ARG A 27 -0.41 9.78 -2.24
C ARG A 27 -0.72 10.82 -1.17
N VAL A 28 0.30 11.48 -0.67
CA VAL A 28 0.19 12.59 0.26
C VAL A 28 0.76 13.84 -0.40
N GLU A 29 -0.07 14.89 -0.53
CA GLU A 29 0.38 16.19 -1.00
C GLU A 29 1.02 16.96 0.15
N LYS A 30 2.34 17.02 0.10
CA LYS A 30 3.14 17.61 1.18
C LYS A 30 2.87 19.11 1.39
N SER A 31 2.51 19.81 0.32
CA SER A 31 2.19 21.25 0.39
C SER A 31 0.88 21.55 1.11
N GLN A 32 -0.05 20.60 1.12
CA GLN A 32 -1.35 20.73 1.78
C GLN A 32 -1.37 20.10 3.18
N CYS A 33 -0.41 19.26 3.49
CA CYS A 33 -0.36 18.57 4.78
C CYS A 33 0.07 19.54 5.89
N ILE A 34 -0.76 19.65 6.92
CA ILE A 34 -0.51 20.51 8.11
C ILE A 34 0.24 19.79 9.23
N GLY A 35 0.59 18.51 9.07
CA GLY A 35 1.32 17.75 10.09
C GLY A 35 0.50 17.37 11.31
N CYS A 36 -0.83 17.36 11.24
CA CYS A 36 -1.71 17.07 12.39
C CYS A 36 -1.64 15.63 12.91
N SER A 37 -0.95 14.74 12.20
CA SER A 37 -0.78 13.31 12.55
C SER A 37 -2.07 12.49 12.65
N TYR A 38 -3.21 13.04 12.30
CA TYR A 38 -4.50 12.34 12.38
C TYR A 38 -4.53 11.09 11.49
N CYS A 39 -4.01 11.18 10.25
CA CYS A 39 -3.95 10.06 9.33
C CYS A 39 -3.02 8.93 9.80
N ILE A 40 -2.02 9.27 10.60
CA ILE A 40 -1.08 8.30 11.18
C ILE A 40 -1.82 7.46 12.24
N GLY A 41 -2.52 8.12 13.15
CA GLY A 41 -3.30 7.44 14.18
C GLY A 41 -4.53 6.69 13.64
N ALA A 42 -5.12 7.18 12.54
CA ALA A 42 -6.31 6.59 11.92
C ALA A 42 -6.00 5.37 11.03
N CYS A 43 -4.74 5.18 10.64
CA CYS A 43 -4.36 4.06 9.77
C CYS A 43 -4.21 2.76 10.56
N PRO A 44 -5.10 1.76 10.38
CA PRO A 44 -5.02 0.50 11.11
C PRO A 44 -3.79 -0.32 10.74
N TYR A 45 -3.20 -0.08 9.58
CA TYR A 45 -2.00 -0.78 9.08
C TYR A 45 -0.69 -0.10 9.49
N GLN A 46 -0.75 1.09 10.10
CA GLN A 46 0.42 1.85 10.57
C GLN A 46 1.47 2.11 9.49
N VAL A 47 1.02 2.37 8.25
CA VAL A 47 1.90 2.58 7.10
C VAL A 47 2.26 4.05 6.86
N ARG A 48 1.84 4.94 7.74
CA ARG A 48 2.15 6.37 7.69
C ARG A 48 3.01 6.78 8.87
N TYR A 49 3.86 7.74 8.66
CA TYR A 49 4.72 8.30 9.69
C TYR A 49 4.86 9.82 9.52
N LEU A 50 5.28 10.51 10.56
CA LEU A 50 5.63 11.92 10.49
C LEU A 50 7.10 12.03 10.06
N ASN A 51 7.34 12.67 8.93
CA ASN A 51 8.69 12.87 8.45
C ASN A 51 9.42 13.87 9.38
N PRO A 52 10.56 13.48 9.99
CA PRO A 52 11.24 14.34 10.97
C PRO A 52 11.85 15.60 10.37
N VAL A 53 12.10 15.61 9.07
CA VAL A 53 12.68 16.75 8.36
C VAL A 53 11.59 17.71 7.89
N THR A 54 10.62 17.20 7.15
CA THR A 54 9.57 18.02 6.54
C THR A 54 8.41 18.32 7.48
N LYS A 55 8.30 17.59 8.61
CA LYS A 55 7.22 17.73 9.61
C LYS A 55 5.82 17.49 9.07
N VAL A 56 5.70 16.81 7.96
CA VAL A 56 4.42 16.39 7.35
C VAL A 56 4.30 14.88 7.33
N ALA A 57 3.07 14.39 7.19
CA ALA A 57 2.84 12.95 7.05
C ALA A 57 3.46 12.43 5.75
N ASP A 58 4.06 11.26 5.84
CA ASP A 58 4.69 10.60 4.70
C ASP A 58 4.37 9.10 4.70
N LYS A 59 4.54 8.47 3.56
CA LYS A 59 4.35 7.02 3.36
C LYS A 59 5.07 6.57 2.09
N CYS A 60 5.18 5.26 1.91
CA CYS A 60 5.66 4.70 0.67
C CYS A 60 4.80 5.18 -0.52
N ASP A 61 5.43 5.78 -1.51
CA ASP A 61 4.82 6.27 -2.75
C ASP A 61 4.96 5.27 -3.91
N PHE A 62 5.47 4.07 -3.64
CA PHE A 62 5.83 3.04 -4.63
C PHE A 62 6.85 3.52 -5.67
N CYS A 63 7.67 4.50 -5.34
CA CYS A 63 8.62 5.15 -6.24
C CYS A 63 7.94 5.71 -7.51
N ALA A 64 6.74 6.28 -7.35
CA ALA A 64 5.88 6.68 -8.46
C ALA A 64 6.59 7.65 -9.43
N GLU A 65 7.18 8.72 -8.93
CA GLU A 65 7.85 9.71 -9.76
C GLU A 65 9.29 9.29 -10.13
N SER A 66 9.98 8.68 -9.20
CA SER A 66 11.39 8.36 -9.38
C SER A 66 11.64 7.16 -10.30
N ARG A 67 10.73 6.20 -10.33
CA ARG A 67 10.90 4.94 -11.08
C ARG A 67 9.72 4.56 -11.95
N LEU A 68 8.49 4.50 -11.42
CA LEU A 68 7.33 4.05 -12.20
C LEU A 68 7.06 4.94 -13.41
N ALA A 69 7.19 6.24 -13.27
CA ALA A 69 7.05 7.19 -14.37
C ALA A 69 8.08 6.98 -15.50
N LYS A 70 9.18 6.32 -15.19
CA LYS A 70 10.24 5.96 -16.14
C LYS A 70 10.16 4.52 -16.65
N GLY A 71 9.10 3.79 -16.29
CA GLY A 71 8.90 2.40 -16.68
C GLY A 71 9.68 1.36 -15.85
N PHE A 72 10.28 1.76 -14.71
CA PHE A 72 10.98 0.85 -13.82
C PHE A 72 10.11 0.45 -12.63
N PRO A 73 10.24 -0.78 -12.12
CA PRO A 73 9.56 -1.19 -10.90
C PRO A 73 10.09 -0.43 -9.67
N PRO A 74 9.36 -0.43 -8.54
CA PRO A 74 9.84 0.13 -7.28
C PRO A 74 11.21 -0.43 -6.89
N ILE A 75 12.01 0.38 -6.22
CA ILE A 75 13.40 -0.01 -5.91
C ILE A 75 13.48 -1.27 -5.03
N CYS A 76 12.56 -1.46 -4.10
CA CYS A 76 12.51 -2.64 -3.24
C CYS A 76 12.30 -3.93 -4.03
N VAL A 77 11.51 -3.88 -5.11
CA VAL A 77 11.29 -5.01 -6.02
C VAL A 77 12.58 -5.34 -6.78
N SER A 78 13.25 -4.31 -7.32
CA SER A 78 14.50 -4.49 -8.07
C SER A 78 15.66 -4.94 -7.19
N ALA A 79 15.69 -4.48 -5.94
CA ALA A 79 16.79 -4.76 -5.01
C ALA A 79 16.68 -6.10 -4.28
N CYS A 80 15.52 -6.76 -4.35
CA CYS A 80 15.32 -8.02 -3.65
C CYS A 80 16.04 -9.18 -4.38
N PRO A 81 17.10 -9.76 -3.80
CA PRO A 81 17.87 -10.83 -4.46
C PRO A 81 17.06 -12.11 -4.60
N GLU A 82 16.10 -12.34 -3.71
CA GLU A 82 15.25 -13.53 -3.72
C GLU A 82 14.01 -13.36 -4.62
N HIS A 83 13.85 -12.21 -5.28
CA HIS A 83 12.67 -11.88 -6.08
C HIS A 83 11.34 -12.14 -5.35
N ALA A 84 11.33 -11.89 -4.02
CA ALA A 84 10.20 -12.16 -3.15
C ALA A 84 9.09 -11.11 -3.23
N LEU A 85 9.35 -9.98 -3.87
CA LEU A 85 8.43 -8.87 -4.01
C LEU A 85 7.95 -8.77 -5.47
N ILE A 86 6.64 -8.73 -5.64
CA ILE A 86 5.99 -8.56 -6.93
C ILE A 86 5.15 -7.29 -6.85
N PHE A 87 5.28 -6.44 -7.84
CA PHE A 87 4.51 -5.20 -7.96
C PHE A 87 3.91 -5.08 -9.36
N GLY A 88 2.65 -4.72 -9.42
CA GLY A 88 1.96 -4.51 -10.68
C GLY A 88 0.51 -4.09 -10.48
N ARG A 89 -0.18 -3.85 -11.57
CA ARG A 89 -1.62 -3.56 -11.55
C ARG A 89 -2.39 -4.86 -11.26
N GLU A 90 -3.36 -4.77 -10.36
CA GLU A 90 -4.21 -5.92 -10.00
C GLU A 90 -4.97 -6.49 -11.21
N ASP A 91 -5.32 -5.64 -12.18
CA ASP A 91 -6.04 -6.01 -13.40
C ASP A 91 -5.13 -6.55 -14.52
N SER A 92 -3.81 -6.54 -14.34
CA SER A 92 -2.90 -7.06 -15.35
C SER A 92 -2.93 -8.59 -15.42
N PRO A 93 -2.78 -9.20 -16.64
CA PRO A 93 -2.79 -10.66 -16.77
C PRO A 93 -1.72 -11.37 -15.96
N GLU A 94 -0.55 -10.77 -15.82
CA GLU A 94 0.57 -11.31 -15.04
C GLU A 94 0.23 -11.42 -13.56
N ILE A 95 -0.30 -10.34 -12.98
CA ILE A 95 -0.70 -10.32 -11.57
C ILE A 95 -1.88 -11.24 -11.33
N GLN A 96 -2.85 -11.27 -12.24
CA GLN A 96 -3.99 -12.19 -12.14
C GLN A 96 -3.55 -13.65 -12.15
N ALA A 97 -2.57 -14.01 -12.96
CA ALA A 97 -2.01 -15.36 -12.98
C ALA A 97 -1.39 -15.74 -11.61
N TRP A 98 -0.69 -14.81 -10.97
CA TRP A 98 -0.17 -15.01 -9.62
C TRP A 98 -1.28 -15.15 -8.56
N LEU A 99 -2.32 -14.31 -8.65
CA LEU A 99 -3.42 -14.30 -7.70
C LEU A 99 -4.34 -15.54 -7.80
N GLN A 100 -4.34 -16.22 -8.93
CA GLN A 100 -5.07 -17.49 -9.09
C GLN A 100 -4.43 -18.64 -8.32
N ASP A 101 -3.17 -18.51 -7.90
CA ASP A 101 -2.54 -19.50 -7.03
C ASP A 101 -3.14 -19.41 -5.62
N ASN A 102 -3.78 -20.49 -5.15
CA ASN A 102 -4.42 -20.58 -3.81
C ASN A 102 -3.44 -20.35 -2.65
N LYS A 103 -2.15 -20.25 -2.92
CA LYS A 103 -1.10 -19.94 -1.92
C LYS A 103 -1.06 -18.47 -1.55
N TYR A 104 -1.70 -17.60 -2.33
CA TYR A 104 -1.77 -16.18 -2.04
C TYR A 104 -3.08 -15.85 -1.33
N TYR A 105 -3.02 -14.93 -0.39
CA TYR A 105 -4.20 -14.39 0.29
C TYR A 105 -4.08 -12.88 0.46
N GLN A 106 -5.19 -12.20 0.38
CA GLN A 106 -5.25 -10.76 0.63
C GLN A 106 -5.08 -10.50 2.13
N TYR A 107 -4.08 -9.68 2.47
CA TYR A 107 -3.86 -9.30 3.86
C TYR A 107 -4.94 -8.31 4.31
N GLN A 108 -5.60 -8.61 5.41
CA GLN A 108 -6.62 -7.74 5.98
C GLN A 108 -6.62 -7.87 7.52
N LEU A 109 -6.65 -6.73 8.18
CA LEU A 109 -6.87 -6.68 9.63
C LEU A 109 -8.38 -6.67 9.92
N PRO A 110 -8.83 -7.28 11.02
CA PRO A 110 -10.24 -7.28 11.42
C PRO A 110 -10.79 -5.85 11.53
N GLY A 111 -11.95 -5.58 10.92
CA GLY A 111 -12.58 -4.27 10.93
C GLY A 111 -11.92 -3.19 10.07
N ALA A 112 -10.82 -3.49 9.41
CA ALA A 112 -10.13 -2.57 8.53
C ALA A 112 -10.53 -2.74 7.05
N GLY A 113 -10.28 -1.72 6.24
CA GLY A 113 -10.42 -1.81 4.79
C GLY A 113 -9.45 -2.83 4.19
N LYS A 114 -9.79 -3.36 3.01
CA LYS A 114 -8.95 -4.32 2.30
C LYS A 114 -7.86 -3.59 1.51
N PRO A 115 -6.58 -3.70 1.87
CA PRO A 115 -5.49 -3.18 1.06
C PRO A 115 -5.22 -4.11 -0.13
N HIS A 116 -4.66 -3.57 -1.20
CA HIS A 116 -4.13 -4.36 -2.32
C HIS A 116 -2.77 -4.95 -1.96
N LEU A 117 -2.72 -5.69 -0.87
CA LEU A 117 -1.55 -6.38 -0.37
C LEU A 117 -1.86 -7.87 -0.25
N TYR A 118 -1.13 -8.67 -1.00
CA TYR A 118 -1.26 -10.11 -1.02
C TYR A 118 0.00 -10.74 -0.45
N ARG A 119 -0.17 -11.77 0.34
CA ARG A 119 0.92 -12.52 0.94
C ARG A 119 0.79 -14.00 0.57
N ARG A 120 1.93 -14.65 0.46
CA ARG A 120 2.03 -16.10 0.33
C ARG A 120 2.47 -16.69 1.65
N PHE A 121 1.86 -17.79 2.07
CA PHE A 121 2.37 -18.55 3.21
C PHE A 121 3.70 -19.19 2.84
N GLY A 122 4.74 -18.91 3.62
CA GLY A 122 5.99 -19.66 3.56
C GLY A 122 5.77 -21.10 4.02
N GLN A 123 6.60 -22.01 3.55
CA GLN A 123 6.50 -23.44 3.95
C GLN A 123 6.64 -23.66 5.47
N HIS A 124 7.13 -22.67 6.19
CA HIS A 124 7.37 -22.73 7.64
C HIS A 124 6.35 -21.95 8.48
N LEU A 125 5.40 -21.28 7.89
CA LEU A 125 4.45 -20.44 8.61
C LEU A 125 3.05 -21.06 8.58
N ILE A 126 2.77 -21.78 9.64
CA ILE A 126 1.46 -21.96 10.28
C ILE A 126 0.44 -22.78 9.51
N LYS A 127 0.27 -23.96 10.03
CA LYS A 127 -0.99 -24.69 9.91
C LYS A 127 -2.16 -23.76 10.23
N LYS A 128 -3.10 -23.66 9.32
CA LYS A 128 -4.36 -22.92 9.43
C LYS A 128 -5.26 -23.40 10.57
N GLU A 129 -4.75 -23.88 11.66
CA GLU A 129 -5.59 -24.51 12.66
C GLU A 129 -6.25 -23.57 13.64
N ASN A 130 -5.97 -22.26 13.59
CA ASN A 130 -6.54 -21.34 14.56
C ASN A 130 -6.74 -19.90 14.04
N VAL A 131 -7.34 -19.73 12.88
CA VAL A 131 -7.85 -18.41 12.49
C VAL A 131 -9.33 -18.51 12.17
#